data_2f5d0108dbdd3e0a3a96e05cd1f28c54
#
_entry.id   2f5d0108dbdd3e0a3a96e05cd1f28c54
#
_cell.length_a   1.000
_cell.length_b   1.000
_cell.length_c   1.000
_cell.angle_alpha   90.00
_cell.angle_beta   90.00
_cell.angle_gamma   90.00
#
_symmetry.space_group_name_H-M   'P 1'
#
loop_
_entity.id
_entity.type
_entity.pdbx_description
1 polymer ?
#
loop_
_entity_poly.entity_id
_entity_poly.type
_entity_poly.pdbx_seq_one_letter_code
_entity_poly.pdbx_strand_id
1 'polypeptide(L)'
;LHIEKGSITGLIGPNGAGKSTLFNLIAGLYKPTSGKIYLEEEDITGEDAHNLFHKGLLRTFQIAHPFPTLTVFENLMMVPGNQLGENIINSWIRRRKIREQENKLQKKAKEVVKFLNISHLKNEKAGRLSGGQKKLLELARTMMVDAKVVLLDEVGAGVNRTLLRHIGDAILRLNSEHGYTFCMIEHDMDFISKLCDPVIVLTNGIVLTKGTPEQVKNNPQVIEAYLGKRIKEKDSA
;
A
#
# COMPACT_ATOMS: atom_id res chain seq x y z
N LEU A 1 -11.73 -14.65 1.55
CA LEU A 1 -11.34 -13.59 0.63
C LEU A 1 -10.09 -14.04 -0.11
N HIS A 2 -10.04 -13.80 -1.43
CA HIS A 2 -8.90 -14.19 -2.26
C HIS A 2 -8.50 -13.00 -3.15
N ILE A 3 -7.20 -12.70 -3.20
CA ILE A 3 -6.58 -11.66 -4.02
C ILE A 3 -5.69 -12.39 -5.02
N GLU A 4 -5.96 -12.21 -6.31
CA GLU A 4 -5.19 -12.82 -7.38
C GLU A 4 -3.80 -12.16 -7.51
N LYS A 5 -2.79 -12.98 -7.75
CA LYS A 5 -1.42 -12.49 -8.02
C LYS A 5 -1.42 -11.61 -9.28
N GLY A 6 -0.80 -10.45 -9.19
CA GLY A 6 -0.74 -9.50 -10.30
C GLY A 6 -2.04 -8.72 -10.53
N SER A 7 -3.04 -8.83 -9.65
CA SER A 7 -4.25 -7.99 -9.72
C SER A 7 -4.10 -6.68 -8.96
N ILE A 8 -4.94 -5.72 -9.30
CA ILE A 8 -5.23 -4.54 -8.47
C ILE A 8 -6.64 -4.73 -7.95
N THR A 9 -6.77 -5.25 -6.73
CA THR A 9 -8.06 -5.56 -6.11
C THR A 9 -8.55 -4.38 -5.27
N GLY A 10 -9.78 -3.90 -5.51
CA GLY A 10 -10.44 -2.91 -4.68
C GLY A 10 -11.18 -3.57 -3.51
N LEU A 11 -11.02 -3.05 -2.30
CA LEU A 11 -11.79 -3.46 -1.13
C LEU A 11 -12.65 -2.28 -0.67
N ILE A 12 -13.95 -2.33 -0.93
CA ILE A 12 -14.87 -1.26 -0.60
C ILE A 12 -15.92 -1.72 0.40
N GLY A 13 -16.70 -0.80 0.90
CA GLY A 13 -17.78 -1.07 1.85
C GLY A 13 -18.04 0.14 2.74
N PRO A 14 -19.19 0.21 3.41
CA PRO A 14 -19.54 1.31 4.30
C PRO A 14 -18.57 1.45 5.48
N ASN A 15 -18.62 2.58 6.18
CA ASN A 15 -17.85 2.80 7.41
C ASN A 15 -18.21 1.72 8.45
N GLY A 16 -17.20 1.19 9.15
CA GLY A 16 -17.38 0.08 10.10
C GLY A 16 -17.63 -1.29 9.46
N ALA A 17 -17.46 -1.45 8.14
CA ALA A 17 -17.57 -2.75 7.47
C ALA A 17 -16.45 -3.73 7.82
N GLY A 18 -15.39 -3.29 8.49
CA GLY A 18 -14.25 -4.12 8.88
C GLY A 18 -13.04 -4.07 7.94
N LYS A 19 -13.02 -3.18 6.94
CA LYS A 19 -11.94 -3.08 5.95
C LYS A 19 -10.56 -2.87 6.58
N SER A 20 -10.42 -1.83 7.42
CA SER A 20 -9.14 -1.53 8.09
C SER A 20 -8.76 -2.61 9.11
N THR A 21 -9.74 -3.25 9.75
CA THR A 21 -9.51 -4.41 10.63
C THR A 21 -8.92 -5.57 9.85
N LEU A 22 -9.49 -5.87 8.67
CA LEU A 22 -8.96 -6.90 7.78
C LEU A 22 -7.51 -6.58 7.35
N PHE A 23 -7.23 -5.34 6.98
CA PHE A 23 -5.86 -4.92 6.65
C PHE A 23 -4.91 -5.04 7.83
N ASN A 24 -5.37 -4.72 9.06
CA ASN A 24 -4.57 -4.88 10.28
C ASN A 24 -4.24 -6.35 10.54
N LEU A 25 -5.19 -7.27 10.30
CA LEU A 25 -4.97 -8.71 10.44
C LEU A 25 -3.98 -9.24 9.39
N ILE A 26 -4.16 -8.86 8.11
CA ILE A 26 -3.27 -9.29 7.02
C ILE A 26 -1.85 -8.73 7.21
N ALA A 27 -1.73 -7.49 7.68
CA ALA A 27 -0.44 -6.82 7.92
C ALA A 27 0.24 -7.19 9.24
N GLY A 28 -0.32 -8.12 10.02
CA GLY A 28 0.29 -8.60 11.26
C GLY A 28 0.25 -7.62 12.44
N LEU A 29 -0.62 -6.58 12.36
CA LEU A 29 -0.82 -5.64 13.47
C LEU A 29 -1.78 -6.21 14.52
N TYR A 30 -2.70 -7.09 14.10
CA TYR A 30 -3.60 -7.83 14.97
C TYR A 30 -3.47 -9.32 14.69
N LYS A 31 -3.65 -10.14 15.72
CA LYS A 31 -3.72 -11.60 15.56
C LYS A 31 -5.15 -12.05 15.35
N PRO A 32 -5.45 -12.89 14.35
CA PRO A 32 -6.79 -13.41 14.16
C PRO A 32 -7.17 -14.35 15.30
N THR A 33 -8.42 -14.28 15.75
CA THR A 33 -8.98 -15.20 16.76
C THR A 33 -9.22 -16.60 16.16
N SER A 34 -9.54 -16.64 14.87
CA SER A 34 -9.78 -17.89 14.12
C SER A 34 -9.55 -17.62 12.62
N GLY A 35 -9.47 -18.72 11.86
CA GLY A 35 -9.20 -18.66 10.42
C GLY A 35 -7.70 -18.62 10.12
N LYS A 36 -7.39 -18.60 8.81
CA LYS A 36 -6.01 -18.61 8.33
C LYS A 36 -5.80 -17.57 7.24
N ILE A 37 -4.55 -17.07 7.17
CA ILE A 37 -4.09 -16.12 6.17
C ILE A 37 -2.92 -16.77 5.44
N TYR A 38 -2.99 -16.79 4.11
CA TYR A 38 -1.94 -17.34 3.27
C TYR A 38 -1.38 -16.25 2.34
N LEU A 39 -0.06 -16.24 2.19
CA LEU A 39 0.64 -15.48 1.16
C LEU A 39 1.21 -16.51 0.16
N GLU A 40 0.64 -16.55 -1.03
CA GLU A 40 0.84 -17.66 -1.97
C GLU A 40 0.42 -18.98 -1.26
N GLU A 41 1.31 -19.96 -1.08
CA GLU A 41 1.03 -21.24 -0.41
C GLU A 41 1.48 -21.24 1.07
N GLU A 42 2.10 -20.17 1.53
CA GLU A 42 2.67 -20.08 2.87
C GLU A 42 1.63 -19.58 3.89
N ASP A 43 1.44 -20.32 4.98
CA ASP A 43 0.59 -19.89 6.12
C ASP A 43 1.32 -18.80 6.91
N ILE A 44 0.80 -17.57 6.83
CA ILE A 44 1.33 -16.38 7.52
C ILE A 44 0.46 -15.94 8.68
N THR A 45 -0.42 -16.80 9.17
CA THR A 45 -1.39 -16.49 10.20
C THR A 45 -0.74 -16.04 11.50
N GLY A 46 -1.01 -14.80 11.92
CA GLY A 46 -0.51 -14.24 13.18
C GLY A 46 0.99 -13.92 13.20
N GLU A 47 1.64 -13.91 12.02
CA GLU A 47 3.01 -13.41 11.91
C GLU A 47 3.08 -11.91 12.17
N ASP A 48 4.23 -11.47 12.68
CA ASP A 48 4.49 -10.06 12.95
C ASP A 48 4.78 -9.28 11.65
N ALA A 49 4.43 -8.00 11.64
CA ALA A 49 4.61 -7.10 10.49
C ALA A 49 6.06 -7.08 9.96
N HIS A 50 7.06 -7.26 10.84
CA HIS A 50 8.46 -7.34 10.46
C HIS A 50 8.75 -8.57 9.57
N ASN A 51 8.24 -9.73 9.95
CA ASN A 51 8.41 -10.97 9.17
C ASN A 51 7.66 -10.87 7.83
N LEU A 52 6.45 -10.32 7.85
CA LEU A 52 5.65 -10.09 6.64
C LEU A 52 6.33 -9.15 5.66
N PHE A 53 6.99 -8.09 6.17
CA PHE A 53 7.80 -7.20 5.34
C PHE A 53 8.90 -7.96 4.58
N HIS A 54 9.62 -8.86 5.24
CA HIS A 54 10.66 -9.68 4.61
C HIS A 54 10.09 -10.71 3.61
N LYS A 55 8.83 -11.11 3.76
CA LYS A 55 8.12 -11.97 2.80
C LYS A 55 7.55 -11.21 1.60
N GLY A 56 7.66 -9.87 1.61
CA GLY A 56 7.20 -9.00 0.54
C GLY A 56 5.74 -8.56 0.68
N LEU A 57 5.13 -8.70 1.86
CA LEU A 57 3.82 -8.13 2.15
C LEU A 57 4.00 -6.78 2.83
N LEU A 58 3.57 -5.73 2.15
CA LEU A 58 3.73 -4.35 2.59
C LEU A 58 2.38 -3.70 2.80
N ARG A 59 2.31 -2.80 3.78
CA ARG A 59 1.14 -1.94 3.98
C ARG A 59 1.57 -0.49 4.02
N THR A 60 0.86 0.36 3.26
CA THR A 60 0.93 1.81 3.45
C THR A 60 -0.06 2.23 4.52
N PHE A 61 0.24 3.29 5.24
CA PHE A 61 -0.65 3.82 6.28
C PHE A 61 -1.52 4.94 5.69
N GLN A 62 -2.73 5.11 6.24
CA GLN A 62 -3.63 6.20 5.89
C GLN A 62 -2.94 7.58 5.99
N ILE A 63 -2.07 7.75 6.98
CA ILE A 63 -1.19 8.92 7.11
C ILE A 63 0.23 8.47 6.80
N ALA A 64 0.80 9.02 5.73
CA ALA A 64 2.19 8.74 5.35
C ALA A 64 3.14 9.26 6.44
N HIS A 65 4.00 8.38 6.95
CA HIS A 65 4.97 8.69 8.00
C HIS A 65 6.42 8.61 7.49
N PRO A 66 6.84 9.48 6.55
CA PRO A 66 8.25 9.58 6.22
C PRO A 66 9.02 10.21 7.37
N PHE A 67 10.32 9.96 7.44
CA PHE A 67 11.20 10.66 8.37
C PHE A 67 11.30 12.13 7.96
N PRO A 68 10.70 13.07 8.71
CA PRO A 68 10.51 14.46 8.23
C PRO A 68 11.80 15.26 8.11
N THR A 69 12.81 14.90 8.88
CA THR A 69 14.13 15.55 8.89
C THR A 69 15.05 15.08 7.76
N LEU A 70 14.77 13.89 7.23
CA LEU A 70 15.52 13.31 6.11
C LEU A 70 14.98 13.80 4.77
N THR A 71 15.84 13.84 3.76
CA THR A 71 15.44 14.08 2.37
C THR A 71 14.61 12.93 1.82
N VAL A 72 13.93 13.16 0.70
CA VAL A 72 13.24 12.10 -0.06
C VAL A 72 14.21 10.96 -0.36
N PHE A 73 15.41 11.28 -0.84
CA PHE A 73 16.41 10.27 -1.20
C PHE A 73 16.87 9.44 0.02
N GLU A 74 17.16 10.08 1.14
CA GLU A 74 17.54 9.42 2.39
C GLU A 74 16.41 8.54 2.92
N ASN A 75 15.15 8.99 2.82
CA ASN A 75 13.98 8.17 3.16
C ASN A 75 13.91 6.87 2.35
N LEU A 76 14.31 6.89 1.08
CA LEU A 76 14.38 5.70 0.25
C LEU A 76 15.52 4.78 0.68
N MET A 77 16.69 5.34 0.96
CA MET A 77 17.88 4.57 1.36
C MET A 77 17.72 3.86 2.70
N MET A 78 16.81 4.34 3.58
CA MET A 78 16.52 3.74 4.88
C MET A 78 15.62 2.51 4.82
N VAL A 79 14.95 2.24 3.68
CA VAL A 79 13.92 1.18 3.60
C VAL A 79 14.51 -0.23 3.48
N PRO A 80 15.52 -0.49 2.63
CA PRO A 80 16.04 -1.84 2.47
C PRO A 80 16.65 -2.35 3.78
N GLY A 81 16.17 -3.51 4.24
CA GLY A 81 16.77 -4.21 5.38
C GLY A 81 18.06 -4.95 5.02
N ASN A 82 18.67 -5.56 6.04
CA ASN A 82 19.89 -6.38 5.89
C ASN A 82 21.07 -5.64 5.25
N GLN A 83 21.20 -4.35 5.52
CA GLN A 83 22.35 -3.59 5.06
C GLN A 83 23.61 -4.03 5.84
N LEU A 84 24.66 -4.43 5.11
CA LEU A 84 25.90 -4.90 5.72
C LEU A 84 26.54 -3.88 6.66
N GLY A 85 26.27 -2.57 6.41
CA GLY A 85 26.74 -1.46 7.23
C GLY A 85 26.09 -1.33 8.61
N GLU A 86 24.96 -2.00 8.87
CA GLU A 86 24.28 -2.01 10.18
C GLU A 86 25.08 -2.78 11.24
N ASN A 87 25.98 -3.67 10.82
CA ASN A 87 26.84 -4.40 11.74
C ASN A 87 28.22 -3.74 11.82
N ILE A 88 28.61 -3.31 13.03
CA ILE A 88 29.88 -2.61 13.30
C ILE A 88 31.10 -3.44 12.81
N ILE A 89 31.09 -4.76 13.01
CA ILE A 89 32.19 -5.66 12.61
C ILE A 89 32.29 -5.68 11.08
N ASN A 90 31.15 -5.78 10.37
CA ASN A 90 31.12 -5.73 8.92
C ASN A 90 31.61 -4.39 8.37
N SER A 91 31.29 -3.28 9.06
CA SER A 91 31.71 -1.93 8.68
C SER A 91 33.23 -1.77 8.68
N TRP A 92 33.94 -2.53 9.51
CA TRP A 92 35.41 -2.56 9.55
C TRP A 92 36.01 -3.50 8.49
N ILE A 93 35.47 -4.70 8.36
CA ILE A 93 36.08 -5.79 7.58
C ILE A 93 35.61 -5.79 6.12
N ARG A 94 34.36 -5.36 5.83
CA ARG A 94 33.71 -5.55 4.53
C ARG A 94 33.40 -4.25 3.81
N ARG A 95 34.23 -3.20 3.97
CA ARG A 95 34.03 -1.84 3.40
C ARG A 95 33.75 -1.84 1.90
N ARG A 96 34.42 -2.71 1.13
CA ARG A 96 34.19 -2.84 -0.32
C ARG A 96 32.79 -3.33 -0.63
N LYS A 97 32.33 -4.40 0.05
CA LYS A 97 30.98 -4.98 -0.14
C LYS A 97 29.89 -3.99 0.28
N ILE A 98 30.10 -3.26 1.36
CA ILE A 98 29.19 -2.20 1.82
C ILE A 98 29.05 -1.13 0.74
N ARG A 99 30.17 -0.61 0.21
CA ARG A 99 30.13 0.40 -0.87
C ARG A 99 29.44 -0.13 -2.13
N GLU A 100 29.67 -1.38 -2.51
CA GLU A 100 28.98 -2.01 -3.64
C GLU A 100 27.47 -2.11 -3.39
N GLN A 101 27.04 -2.48 -2.18
CA GLN A 101 25.63 -2.52 -1.79
C GLN A 101 25.00 -1.13 -1.80
N GLU A 102 25.65 -0.14 -1.18
CA GLU A 102 25.18 1.25 -1.17
C GLU A 102 25.05 1.81 -2.60
N ASN A 103 26.02 1.56 -3.48
CA ASN A 103 25.94 1.98 -4.87
C ASN A 103 24.75 1.38 -5.61
N LYS A 104 24.44 0.09 -5.37
CA LYS A 104 23.23 -0.57 -5.92
C LYS A 104 21.95 0.08 -5.41
N LEU A 105 21.86 0.33 -4.10
CA LEU A 105 20.71 0.98 -3.49
C LEU A 105 20.52 2.41 -3.98
N GLN A 106 21.63 3.18 -4.11
CA GLN A 106 21.58 4.53 -4.67
C GLN A 106 21.10 4.53 -6.13
N LYS A 107 21.53 3.55 -6.93
CA LYS A 107 21.05 3.39 -8.30
C LYS A 107 19.55 3.09 -8.31
N LYS A 108 19.09 2.12 -7.52
CA LYS A 108 17.67 1.78 -7.36
C LYS A 108 16.85 3.01 -6.92
N ALA A 109 17.31 3.76 -5.92
CA ALA A 109 16.63 4.97 -5.45
C ALA A 109 16.51 6.05 -6.55
N LYS A 110 17.54 6.23 -7.37
CA LYS A 110 17.49 7.15 -8.52
C LYS A 110 16.48 6.71 -9.59
N GLU A 111 16.40 5.41 -9.85
CA GLU A 111 15.41 4.83 -10.77
C GLU A 111 13.99 5.01 -10.24
N VAL A 112 13.78 4.79 -8.94
CA VAL A 112 12.48 4.96 -8.27
C VAL A 112 11.98 6.41 -8.35
N VAL A 113 12.81 7.40 -8.00
CA VAL A 113 12.38 8.81 -8.07
C VAL A 113 12.13 9.27 -9.50
N LYS A 114 12.83 8.70 -10.48
CA LYS A 114 12.60 8.94 -11.90
C LYS A 114 11.28 8.31 -12.36
N PHE A 115 11.03 7.05 -11.97
CA PHE A 115 9.80 6.32 -12.31
C PHE A 115 8.54 7.05 -11.84
N LEU A 116 8.58 7.60 -10.62
CA LEU A 116 7.46 8.33 -10.02
C LEU A 116 7.42 9.82 -10.36
N ASN A 117 8.31 10.32 -11.24
CA ASN A 117 8.43 11.73 -11.62
C ASN A 117 8.65 12.69 -10.44
N ILE A 118 9.31 12.22 -9.37
CA ILE A 118 9.65 13.02 -8.18
C ILE A 118 11.14 13.34 -8.07
N SER A 119 11.90 13.24 -9.16
CA SER A 119 13.34 13.51 -9.18
C SER A 119 13.70 14.93 -8.72
N HIS A 120 12.82 15.90 -8.98
CA HIS A 120 12.97 17.29 -8.55
C HIS A 120 12.86 17.45 -7.03
N LEU A 121 12.23 16.50 -6.33
CA LEU A 121 12.06 16.51 -4.87
C LEU A 121 13.14 15.71 -4.13
N LYS A 122 14.07 15.06 -4.82
CA LYS A 122 15.00 14.10 -4.21
C LYS A 122 15.80 14.64 -3.02
N ASN A 123 16.15 15.93 -3.08
CA ASN A 123 16.93 16.62 -2.03
C ASN A 123 16.06 17.41 -1.05
N GLU A 124 14.73 17.46 -1.27
CA GLU A 124 13.81 18.12 -0.35
C GLU A 124 13.62 17.27 0.91
N LYS A 125 13.52 17.93 2.07
CA LYS A 125 13.17 17.27 3.33
C LYS A 125 11.73 16.78 3.27
N ALA A 126 11.50 15.52 3.67
CA ALA A 126 10.18 14.91 3.61
C ALA A 126 9.12 15.66 4.44
N GLY A 127 9.53 16.37 5.49
CA GLY A 127 8.65 17.22 6.27
C GLY A 127 8.04 18.39 5.48
N ARG A 128 8.70 18.86 4.42
CA ARG A 128 8.23 19.98 3.57
C ARG A 128 7.32 19.54 2.42
N LEU A 129 7.18 18.24 2.20
CA LEU A 129 6.33 17.70 1.14
C LEU A 129 4.86 17.95 1.43
N SER A 130 4.09 18.22 0.39
CA SER A 130 2.62 18.21 0.47
C SER A 130 2.10 16.80 0.82
N GLY A 131 0.85 16.70 1.29
CA GLY A 131 0.25 15.42 1.64
C GLY A 131 0.34 14.37 0.52
N GLY A 132 0.01 14.75 -0.70
CA GLY A 132 0.09 13.84 -1.84
C GLY A 132 1.53 13.51 -2.27
N GLN A 133 2.49 14.43 -2.12
CA GLN A 133 3.90 14.12 -2.34
C GLN A 133 4.44 13.12 -1.30
N LYS A 134 3.95 13.20 -0.06
CA LYS A 134 4.24 12.19 0.97
C LYS A 134 3.68 10.81 0.60
N LYS A 135 2.48 10.75 0.00
CA LYS A 135 1.91 9.49 -0.52
C LYS A 135 2.74 8.91 -1.67
N LEU A 136 3.23 9.75 -2.60
CA LEU A 136 4.17 9.29 -3.63
C LEU A 136 5.51 8.81 -3.04
N LEU A 137 6.03 9.46 -1.99
CA LEU A 137 7.22 8.99 -1.30
C LEU A 137 6.97 7.64 -0.62
N GLU A 138 5.78 7.43 -0.05
CA GLU A 138 5.40 6.16 0.54
C GLU A 138 5.34 5.04 -0.52
N LEU A 139 4.74 5.31 -1.67
CA LEU A 139 4.77 4.39 -2.81
C LEU A 139 6.21 4.14 -3.30
N ALA A 140 7.05 5.18 -3.35
CA ALA A 140 8.46 5.06 -3.68
C ALA A 140 9.22 4.12 -2.72
N ARG A 141 8.88 4.16 -1.43
CA ARG A 141 9.47 3.29 -0.41
C ARG A 141 9.13 1.82 -0.67
N THR A 142 7.90 1.50 -1.12
CA THR A 142 7.55 0.10 -1.47
C THR A 142 8.39 -0.43 -2.62
N MET A 143 8.84 0.42 -3.53
CA MET A 143 9.71 0.02 -4.66
C MET A 143 11.16 -0.24 -4.25
N MET A 144 11.59 0.20 -3.07
CA MET A 144 12.95 -0.05 -2.59
C MET A 144 13.15 -1.48 -2.10
N VAL A 145 12.09 -2.23 -1.87
CA VAL A 145 12.08 -3.64 -1.48
C VAL A 145 11.43 -4.50 -2.56
N ASP A 146 11.53 -5.81 -2.44
CA ASP A 146 10.93 -6.75 -3.39
C ASP A 146 9.50 -7.08 -2.91
N ALA A 147 8.58 -6.13 -3.13
CA ALA A 147 7.20 -6.28 -2.74
C ALA A 147 6.47 -7.29 -3.63
N LYS A 148 5.77 -8.25 -3.02
CA LYS A 148 4.83 -9.17 -3.70
C LYS A 148 3.42 -8.63 -3.66
N VAL A 149 2.99 -8.16 -2.49
CA VAL A 149 1.67 -7.61 -2.23
C VAL A 149 1.79 -6.29 -1.48
N VAL A 150 1.10 -5.27 -1.96
CA VAL A 150 1.02 -3.95 -1.32
C VAL A 150 -0.42 -3.64 -0.96
N LEU A 151 -0.67 -3.50 0.34
CA LEU A 151 -1.95 -3.05 0.87
C LEU A 151 -1.96 -1.52 0.93
N LEU A 152 -2.84 -0.89 0.16
CA LEU A 152 -2.97 0.56 0.06
C LEU A 152 -4.21 1.02 0.83
N ASP A 153 -4.02 1.87 1.85
CA ASP A 153 -5.10 2.35 2.72
C ASP A 153 -5.35 3.84 2.46
N GLU A 154 -6.46 4.14 1.77
CA GLU A 154 -6.94 5.50 1.46
C GLU A 154 -5.86 6.44 0.90
N VAL A 155 -5.22 6.03 -0.20
CA VAL A 155 -4.15 6.83 -0.83
C VAL A 155 -4.67 8.15 -1.40
N GLY A 156 -5.98 8.24 -1.71
CA GLY A 156 -6.64 9.44 -2.21
C GLY A 156 -6.97 10.48 -1.13
N ALA A 157 -6.93 10.12 0.16
CA ALA A 157 -7.34 11.01 1.24
C ALA A 157 -6.45 12.28 1.31
N GLY A 158 -7.07 13.46 1.16
CA GLY A 158 -6.37 14.75 1.20
C GLY A 158 -5.47 15.05 -0.01
N VAL A 159 -5.62 14.30 -1.10
CA VAL A 159 -4.85 14.47 -2.33
C VAL A 159 -5.69 15.19 -3.39
N ASN A 160 -5.11 16.17 -4.09
CA ASN A 160 -5.80 16.80 -5.21
C ASN A 160 -5.91 15.85 -6.41
N ARG A 161 -6.92 16.11 -7.29
CA ARG A 161 -7.24 15.21 -8.42
C ARG A 161 -6.09 14.97 -9.39
N THR A 162 -5.23 15.96 -9.63
CA THR A 162 -4.09 15.84 -10.54
C THR A 162 -3.07 14.84 -9.97
N LEU A 163 -2.74 14.98 -8.69
CA LEU A 163 -1.78 14.12 -8.03
C LEU A 163 -2.35 12.71 -7.78
N LEU A 164 -3.67 12.61 -7.53
CA LEU A 164 -4.35 11.32 -7.42
C LEU A 164 -4.25 10.53 -8.75
N ARG A 165 -4.38 11.20 -9.89
CA ARG A 165 -4.13 10.55 -11.20
C ARG A 165 -2.70 10.06 -11.31
N HIS A 166 -1.70 10.88 -10.94
CA HIS A 166 -0.29 10.46 -10.96
C HIS A 166 -0.03 9.24 -10.07
N ILE A 167 -0.66 9.16 -8.89
CA ILE A 167 -0.59 7.99 -8.02
C ILE A 167 -1.22 6.77 -8.72
N GLY A 168 -2.39 6.94 -9.32
CA GLY A 168 -3.07 5.89 -10.07
C GLY A 168 -2.24 5.37 -11.23
N ASP A 169 -1.68 6.26 -12.04
CA ASP A 169 -0.79 5.90 -13.17
C ASP A 169 0.45 5.13 -12.66
N ALA A 170 1.01 5.55 -11.53
CA ALA A 170 2.15 4.86 -10.92
C ALA A 170 1.77 3.45 -10.44
N ILE A 171 0.60 3.27 -9.83
CA ILE A 171 0.09 1.95 -9.39
C ILE A 171 -0.12 1.04 -10.60
N LEU A 172 -0.76 1.53 -11.68
CA LEU A 172 -0.96 0.77 -12.92
C LEU A 172 0.37 0.33 -13.54
N ARG A 173 1.34 1.23 -13.59
CA ARG A 173 2.67 0.92 -14.12
C ARG A 173 3.44 -0.07 -13.24
N LEU A 174 3.36 0.05 -11.91
CA LEU A 174 3.97 -0.91 -10.98
C LEU A 174 3.36 -2.31 -11.16
N ASN A 175 2.05 -2.37 -11.36
CA ASN A 175 1.38 -3.63 -11.63
C ASN A 175 1.80 -4.22 -12.99
N SER A 176 1.70 -3.44 -14.08
CA SER A 176 1.94 -3.92 -15.45
C SER A 176 3.41 -4.14 -15.78
N GLU A 177 4.32 -3.25 -15.33
CA GLU A 177 5.75 -3.29 -15.66
C GLU A 177 6.57 -4.13 -14.66
N HIS A 178 6.11 -4.22 -13.39
CA HIS A 178 6.86 -4.86 -12.31
C HIS A 178 6.13 -6.02 -11.62
N GLY A 179 4.89 -6.33 -12.04
CA GLY A 179 4.12 -7.48 -11.54
C GLY A 179 3.64 -7.36 -10.09
N TYR A 180 3.55 -6.13 -9.54
CA TYR A 180 3.04 -5.93 -8.20
C TYR A 180 1.58 -6.34 -8.07
N THR A 181 1.24 -6.97 -6.96
CA THR A 181 -0.16 -7.20 -6.57
C THR A 181 -0.58 -6.11 -5.60
N PHE A 182 -1.72 -5.49 -5.86
CA PHE A 182 -2.27 -4.46 -4.97
C PHE A 182 -3.62 -4.88 -4.41
N CYS A 183 -3.85 -4.59 -3.13
CA CYS A 183 -5.19 -4.53 -2.57
C CYS A 183 -5.38 -3.14 -1.96
N MET A 184 -6.40 -2.42 -2.41
CA MET A 184 -6.60 -1.05 -1.95
C MET A 184 -7.98 -0.83 -1.32
N ILE A 185 -7.97 -0.10 -0.19
CA ILE A 185 -9.17 0.47 0.42
C ILE A 185 -9.30 1.90 -0.09
N GLU A 186 -10.43 2.22 -0.72
CA GLU A 186 -10.74 3.55 -1.19
C GLU A 186 -12.24 3.83 -1.13
N HIS A 187 -12.56 5.11 -1.07
CA HIS A 187 -13.94 5.59 -1.05
C HIS A 187 -14.34 6.29 -2.35
N ASP A 188 -13.37 6.69 -3.18
CA ASP A 188 -13.61 7.28 -4.49
C ASP A 188 -13.88 6.17 -5.51
N MET A 189 -15.16 5.99 -5.86
CA MET A 189 -15.60 4.97 -6.80
C MET A 189 -15.07 5.19 -8.22
N ASP A 190 -14.81 6.42 -8.62
CA ASP A 190 -14.23 6.73 -9.93
C ASP A 190 -12.76 6.28 -9.98
N PHE A 191 -12.03 6.45 -8.87
CA PHE A 191 -10.66 5.98 -8.74
C PHE A 191 -10.58 4.45 -8.73
N ILE A 192 -11.44 3.80 -7.93
CA ILE A 192 -11.57 2.32 -7.89
C ILE A 192 -11.91 1.76 -9.27
N SER A 193 -12.91 2.33 -9.95
CA SER A 193 -13.36 1.82 -11.27
C SER A 193 -12.30 1.91 -12.35
N LYS A 194 -11.35 2.82 -12.21
CA LYS A 194 -10.24 2.99 -13.17
C LYS A 194 -9.07 2.05 -12.93
N LEU A 195 -8.86 1.64 -11.69
CA LEU A 195 -7.65 0.93 -11.30
C LEU A 195 -7.90 -0.54 -10.95
N CYS A 196 -9.06 -0.85 -10.36
CA CYS A 196 -9.28 -2.13 -9.71
C CYS A 196 -10.12 -3.06 -10.56
N ASP A 197 -9.63 -4.26 -10.71
CA ASP A 197 -10.38 -5.43 -11.16
C ASP A 197 -9.72 -6.67 -10.52
N PRO A 198 -10.46 -7.40 -9.66
CA PRO A 198 -11.83 -7.21 -9.21
C PRO A 198 -12.01 -6.19 -8.09
N VAL A 199 -13.27 -5.87 -7.78
CA VAL A 199 -13.70 -5.14 -6.59
C VAL A 199 -14.44 -6.10 -5.64
N ILE A 200 -14.06 -6.08 -4.36
CA ILE A 200 -14.67 -6.85 -3.28
C ILE A 200 -15.41 -5.90 -2.35
N VAL A 201 -16.66 -6.21 -2.07
CA VAL A 201 -17.48 -5.42 -1.14
C VAL A 201 -17.58 -6.12 0.20
N LEU A 202 -17.16 -5.40 1.25
CA LEU A 202 -17.27 -5.86 2.63
C LEU A 202 -18.42 -5.13 3.35
N THR A 203 -19.22 -5.87 4.12
CA THR A 203 -20.24 -5.31 5.02
C THR A 203 -20.32 -6.13 6.28
N ASN A 204 -20.36 -5.48 7.46
CA ASN A 204 -20.44 -6.15 8.76
C ASN A 204 -19.42 -7.30 8.96
N GLY A 205 -18.19 -7.14 8.43
CA GLY A 205 -17.13 -8.15 8.51
C GLY A 205 -17.25 -9.31 7.52
N ILE A 206 -18.23 -9.29 6.62
CA ILE A 206 -18.53 -10.38 5.67
C ILE A 206 -18.33 -9.85 4.25
N VAL A 207 -17.82 -10.69 3.34
CA VAL A 207 -17.80 -10.40 1.91
C VAL A 207 -19.23 -10.49 1.36
N LEU A 208 -19.76 -9.35 0.93
CA LEU A 208 -21.10 -9.29 0.35
C LEU A 208 -21.09 -9.76 -1.11
N THR A 209 -20.14 -9.27 -1.89
CA THR A 209 -19.99 -9.62 -3.31
C THR A 209 -18.58 -9.36 -3.80
N LYS A 210 -18.20 -10.00 -4.92
CA LYS A 210 -16.99 -9.76 -5.69
C LYS A 210 -17.36 -9.68 -7.17
N GLY A 211 -16.81 -8.74 -7.91
CA GLY A 211 -17.07 -8.60 -9.34
C GLY A 211 -16.27 -7.47 -9.97
N THR A 212 -16.58 -7.16 -11.22
CA THR A 212 -16.03 -5.97 -11.87
C THR A 212 -16.59 -4.70 -11.23
N PRO A 213 -15.93 -3.54 -11.37
CA PRO A 213 -16.46 -2.28 -10.85
C PRO A 213 -17.89 -1.99 -11.28
N GLU A 214 -18.25 -2.30 -12.54
CA GLU A 214 -19.59 -2.09 -13.08
C GLU A 214 -20.64 -3.02 -12.43
N GLN A 215 -20.30 -4.30 -12.27
CA GLN A 215 -21.17 -5.26 -11.57
C GLN A 215 -21.43 -4.83 -10.13
N VAL A 216 -20.39 -4.40 -9.43
CA VAL A 216 -20.50 -3.95 -8.03
C VAL A 216 -21.32 -2.68 -7.93
N LYS A 217 -21.11 -1.70 -8.82
CA LYS A 217 -21.85 -0.43 -8.83
C LYS A 217 -23.35 -0.62 -9.05
N ASN A 218 -23.72 -1.59 -9.85
CA ASN A 218 -25.13 -1.87 -10.21
C ASN A 218 -25.78 -2.93 -9.31
N ASN A 219 -25.07 -3.46 -8.32
CA ASN A 219 -25.62 -4.49 -7.43
C ASN A 219 -26.59 -3.89 -6.40
N PRO A 220 -27.86 -4.30 -6.38
CA PRO A 220 -28.86 -3.75 -5.45
C PRO A 220 -28.47 -3.92 -3.97
N GLN A 221 -27.86 -5.04 -3.60
CA GLN A 221 -27.42 -5.29 -2.22
C GLN A 221 -26.30 -4.34 -1.80
N VAL A 222 -25.40 -3.98 -2.73
CA VAL A 222 -24.35 -2.99 -2.49
C VAL A 222 -24.97 -1.60 -2.29
N ILE A 223 -25.88 -1.21 -3.15
CA ILE A 223 -26.60 0.06 -3.06
C ILE A 223 -27.33 0.16 -1.70
N GLU A 224 -28.06 -0.88 -1.31
CA GLU A 224 -28.75 -0.95 -0.02
C GLU A 224 -27.79 -0.86 1.17
N ALA A 225 -26.65 -1.56 1.13
CA ALA A 225 -25.63 -1.53 2.20
C ALA A 225 -25.06 -0.10 2.43
N TYR A 226 -24.97 0.69 1.37
CA TYR A 226 -24.53 2.09 1.48
C TYR A 226 -25.67 3.05 1.88
N LEU A 227 -26.88 2.86 1.35
CA LEU A 227 -28.04 3.70 1.63
C LEU A 227 -28.66 3.41 3.00
N GLY A 228 -28.78 2.15 3.39
CA GLY A 228 -29.37 1.74 4.66
C GLY A 228 -28.63 2.26 5.90
N LYS A 229 -27.33 2.55 5.80
CA LYS A 229 -26.58 3.23 6.85
C LYS A 229 -26.80 4.75 6.89
N ARG A 230 -27.01 5.40 5.74
CA ARG A 230 -27.32 6.85 5.71
C ARG A 230 -28.64 7.19 6.38
N ILE A 231 -29.61 6.30 6.34
CA ILE A 231 -30.90 6.47 7.02
C ILE A 231 -30.71 6.37 8.53
N LYS A 232 -29.95 5.36 9.03
CA LYS A 232 -29.69 5.20 10.47
C LYS A 232 -28.84 6.29 11.11
N GLU A 233 -27.92 6.91 10.35
CA GLU A 233 -27.13 8.04 10.85
C GLU A 233 -27.93 9.35 10.92
N LYS A 234 -29.00 9.50 10.10
CA LYS A 234 -29.89 10.67 10.14
C LYS A 234 -30.94 10.58 11.25
N ASP A 235 -31.33 9.39 11.64
CA ASP A 235 -32.30 9.15 12.71
C ASP A 235 -31.67 9.16 14.13
N SER A 236 -30.33 9.24 14.22
CA SER A 236 -29.57 9.27 15.48
C SER A 236 -28.88 10.61 15.76
N ALA A 237 -29.16 11.68 14.99
CA ALA A 237 -28.70 13.06 15.18
C ALA A 237 -29.87 13.98 15.48
#